data_73ea1a67c8b1e402214776648f3ff34e
#
_entry.id   73ea1a67c8b1e402214776648f3ff34e
#
_cell.length_a   1.000
_cell.length_b   1.000
_cell.length_c   1.000
_cell.angle_alpha   90.00
_cell.angle_beta   90.00
_cell.angle_gamma   90.00
#
_symmetry.space_group_name_H-M   'P 1'
#
loop_
_entity.id
_entity.type
_entity.pdbx_description
1 polymer ?
#
loop_
_entity_poly.entity_id
_entity_poly.type
_entity_poly.pdbx_seq_one_letter_code
_entity_poly.pdbx_strand_id
1 'polypeptide(L)'
;RLVGSEMCIRDRGINDLIQAETEAQRVQSFAQVDGALSEIAFGWREKSIKIAAHVEAYIDFPDEEIPESTLTSLGDEMSVLIRDIEKGLNDGRRGEILREGFRVAVIGPPNAGKSTLVNWLSKRPVSIISEQPGTTRDVLEASLDLGGYPVIIADTAGLRASTDPIENEGIKRAQEWAKTANSRLILLEPSTEAG
;
A
#
# COMPACT_ATOMS: atom_id res chain seq x y z
N ARG A 1 -12.11 -25.39 4.22
CA ARG A 1 -12.39 -24.97 2.81
C ARG A 1 -11.58 -23.74 2.46
N LEU A 2 -10.26 -23.92 2.26
CA LEU A 2 -9.33 -22.86 1.82
C LEU A 2 -9.20 -22.75 0.29
N VAL A 3 -9.74 -23.71 -0.44
CA VAL A 3 -9.63 -23.80 -1.92
C VAL A 3 -10.23 -22.57 -2.63
N GLY A 4 -11.34 -22.01 -2.13
CA GLY A 4 -11.92 -20.81 -2.70
C GLY A 4 -11.12 -19.53 -2.45
N SER A 5 -10.39 -19.43 -1.33
CA SER A 5 -9.56 -18.28 -1.02
C SER A 5 -8.26 -18.26 -1.82
N GLU A 6 -7.65 -19.40 -2.08
CA GLU A 6 -6.44 -19.51 -2.90
C GLU A 6 -6.69 -19.09 -4.35
N MET A 7 -7.82 -19.57 -4.93
CA MET A 7 -8.22 -19.16 -6.27
C MET A 7 -8.47 -17.66 -6.36
N CYS A 8 -9.13 -17.06 -5.37
CA CYS A 8 -9.33 -15.60 -5.32
C CYS A 8 -8.02 -14.80 -5.20
N ILE A 9 -7.02 -15.33 -4.51
CA ILE A 9 -5.70 -14.69 -4.39
C ILE A 9 -4.97 -14.72 -5.74
N ARG A 10 -4.99 -15.86 -6.44
CA ARG A 10 -4.38 -16.01 -7.77
C ARG A 10 -5.09 -15.18 -8.83
N ASP A 11 -6.42 -15.16 -8.84
CA ASP A 11 -7.22 -14.33 -9.76
C ASP A 11 -6.90 -12.85 -9.57
N ARG A 12 -6.74 -12.40 -8.31
CA ARG A 12 -6.30 -11.04 -8.03
C ARG A 12 -4.89 -10.78 -8.54
N GLY A 13 -3.95 -11.70 -8.31
CA GLY A 13 -2.59 -11.61 -8.82
C GLY A 13 -2.53 -11.53 -10.35
N ILE A 14 -3.39 -12.27 -11.07
CA ILE A 14 -3.51 -12.18 -12.53
C ILE A 14 -4.03 -10.79 -12.95
N ASN A 15 -5.06 -10.28 -12.27
CA ASN A 15 -5.57 -8.94 -12.56
C ASN A 15 -4.50 -7.87 -12.30
N ASP A 16 -3.80 -7.95 -11.19
CA ASP A 16 -2.71 -7.03 -10.84
C ASP A 16 -1.55 -7.14 -11.86
N LEU A 17 -1.28 -8.35 -12.39
CA LEU A 17 -0.27 -8.56 -13.43
C LEU A 17 -0.65 -7.91 -14.76
N ILE A 18 -1.93 -7.96 -15.15
CA ILE A 18 -2.44 -7.31 -16.36
C ILE A 18 -2.38 -5.78 -16.22
N GLN A 19 -2.59 -5.27 -15.01
CA GLN A 19 -2.59 -3.84 -14.71
C GLN A 19 -1.19 -3.31 -14.30
N ALA A 20 -0.19 -4.19 -14.22
CA ALA A 20 1.15 -3.80 -13.82
C ALA A 20 1.77 -2.83 -14.84
N GLU A 21 2.09 -1.65 -14.38
CA GLU A 21 2.65 -0.55 -15.18
C GLU A 21 4.17 -0.42 -14.97
N THR A 22 4.69 -0.98 -13.88
CA THR A 22 6.12 -0.98 -13.55
C THR A 22 6.66 -2.39 -13.39
N GLU A 23 7.98 -2.53 -13.53
CA GLU A 23 8.65 -3.82 -13.36
C GLU A 23 8.48 -4.38 -11.94
N ALA A 24 8.50 -3.51 -10.93
CA ALA A 24 8.31 -3.95 -9.55
C ALA A 24 6.89 -4.48 -9.31
N GLN A 25 5.85 -3.85 -9.89
CA GLN A 25 4.48 -4.36 -9.85
C GLN A 25 4.37 -5.71 -10.57
N ARG A 26 5.00 -5.85 -11.74
CA ARG A 26 5.00 -7.10 -12.49
C ARG A 26 5.61 -8.24 -11.70
N VAL A 27 6.78 -8.03 -11.08
CA VAL A 27 7.47 -9.04 -10.27
C VAL A 27 6.63 -9.44 -9.05
N GLN A 28 6.04 -8.47 -8.36
CA GLN A 28 5.18 -8.73 -7.20
C GLN A 28 3.92 -9.52 -7.58
N SER A 29 3.24 -9.10 -8.65
CA SER A 29 2.01 -9.76 -9.12
C SER A 29 2.31 -11.19 -9.58
N PHE A 30 3.43 -11.41 -10.26
CA PHE A 30 3.86 -12.73 -10.67
C PHE A 30 4.13 -13.64 -9.47
N ALA A 31 4.85 -13.15 -8.45
CA ALA A 31 5.09 -13.91 -7.21
C ALA A 31 3.77 -14.28 -6.50
N GLN A 32 2.77 -13.40 -6.55
CA GLN A 32 1.44 -13.68 -5.97
C GLN A 32 0.70 -14.77 -6.76
N VAL A 33 0.76 -14.74 -8.09
CA VAL A 33 0.19 -15.79 -8.97
C VAL A 33 0.89 -17.13 -8.74
N ASP A 34 2.21 -17.11 -8.55
CA ASP A 34 3.04 -18.30 -8.29
C ASP A 34 2.78 -18.92 -6.91
N GLY A 35 2.10 -18.21 -6.02
CA GLY A 35 1.61 -18.76 -4.75
C GLY A 35 2.43 -18.37 -3.52
N ALA A 36 3.33 -17.40 -3.60
CA ALA A 36 4.17 -16.97 -2.48
C ALA A 36 3.37 -16.61 -1.22
N LEU A 37 2.22 -15.94 -1.35
CA LEU A 37 1.34 -15.64 -0.23
C LEU A 37 0.66 -16.89 0.34
N SER A 38 0.30 -17.84 -0.52
CA SER A 38 -0.30 -19.11 -0.11
C SER A 38 0.65 -19.95 0.71
N GLU A 39 1.93 -20.00 0.34
CA GLU A 39 2.96 -20.73 1.10
C GLU A 39 3.16 -20.15 2.51
N ILE A 40 3.20 -18.82 2.62
CA ILE A 40 3.31 -18.14 3.92
C ILE A 40 2.10 -18.47 4.80
N ALA A 41 0.88 -18.32 4.24
CA ALA A 41 -0.36 -18.61 4.96
C ALA A 41 -0.46 -20.08 5.38
N PHE A 42 0.02 -20.99 4.53
CA PHE A 42 0.08 -22.43 4.84
C PHE A 42 1.04 -22.71 6.02
N GLY A 43 2.20 -22.05 6.03
CA GLY A 43 3.15 -22.16 7.13
C GLY A 43 2.57 -21.68 8.47
N TRP A 44 1.84 -20.56 8.47
CA TRP A 44 1.15 -20.08 9.67
C TRP A 44 0.04 -21.03 10.12
N ARG A 45 -0.74 -21.56 9.18
CA ARG A 45 -1.78 -22.55 9.46
C ARG A 45 -1.22 -23.80 10.13
N GLU A 46 -0.15 -24.38 9.60
CA GLU A 46 0.46 -25.59 10.18
C GLU A 46 1.00 -25.34 11.60
N LYS A 47 1.66 -24.19 11.81
CA LYS A 47 2.11 -23.80 13.16
C LYS A 47 0.93 -23.64 14.12
N SER A 48 -0.17 -22.98 13.67
CA SER A 48 -1.37 -22.78 14.49
C SER A 48 -2.04 -24.11 14.87
N ILE A 49 -2.14 -25.05 13.92
CA ILE A 49 -2.73 -26.38 14.18
C ILE A 49 -1.88 -27.14 15.21
N LYS A 50 -0.55 -27.10 15.07
CA LYS A 50 0.35 -27.75 16.02
C LYS A 50 0.18 -27.18 17.44
N ILE A 51 0.14 -25.85 17.56
CA ILE A 51 -0.07 -25.18 18.85
C ILE A 51 -1.44 -25.57 19.43
N ALA A 52 -2.50 -25.54 18.60
CA ALA A 52 -3.85 -25.91 19.03
C ALA A 52 -3.92 -27.36 19.53
N ALA A 53 -3.28 -28.30 18.84
CA ALA A 53 -3.26 -29.71 19.24
C ALA A 53 -2.55 -29.90 20.60
N HIS A 54 -1.47 -29.16 20.87
CA HIS A 54 -0.81 -29.22 22.18
C HIS A 54 -1.70 -28.66 23.30
N VAL A 55 -2.41 -27.56 23.04
CA VAL A 55 -3.37 -26.98 24.01
C VAL A 55 -4.53 -27.93 24.26
N GLU A 56 -5.09 -28.56 23.22
CA GLU A 56 -6.17 -29.53 23.31
C GLU A 56 -5.75 -30.75 24.14
N ALA A 57 -4.56 -31.31 23.85
CA ALA A 57 -4.00 -32.42 24.64
C ALA A 57 -3.83 -32.05 26.13
N TYR A 58 -3.45 -30.81 26.43
CA TYR A 58 -3.32 -30.33 27.80
C TYR A 58 -4.67 -30.23 28.52
N ILE A 59 -5.74 -29.91 27.81
CA ILE A 59 -7.10 -29.80 28.36
C ILE A 59 -7.71 -31.19 28.55
N ASP A 60 -7.49 -32.11 27.60
CA ASP A 60 -8.12 -33.42 27.56
C ASP A 60 -7.47 -34.42 28.56
N PHE A 61 -6.20 -34.20 28.89
CA PHE A 61 -5.44 -35.09 29.78
C PHE A 61 -4.91 -34.34 31.02
N PRO A 62 -5.81 -33.81 31.88
CA PRO A 62 -5.40 -33.02 33.04
C PRO A 62 -4.66 -33.83 34.12
N ASP A 63 -4.81 -35.17 34.13
CA ASP A 63 -4.18 -36.05 35.08
C ASP A 63 -2.74 -36.47 34.67
N GLU A 64 -2.29 -36.13 33.48
CA GLU A 64 -0.91 -36.36 33.05
C GLU A 64 -0.03 -35.19 33.52
N GLU A 65 1.07 -35.51 34.22
CA GLU A 65 2.08 -34.54 34.64
C GLU A 65 2.84 -34.02 33.39
N ILE A 66 2.25 -32.99 32.75
CA ILE A 66 2.92 -32.31 31.64
C ILE A 66 4.00 -31.39 32.22
N PRO A 67 5.27 -31.53 31.80
CA PRO A 67 6.36 -30.72 32.33
C PRO A 67 6.09 -29.21 32.09
N GLU A 68 6.37 -28.39 33.13
CA GLU A 68 6.21 -26.93 33.04
C GLU A 68 7.01 -26.29 31.91
N SER A 69 8.13 -26.95 31.51
CA SER A 69 8.92 -26.59 30.33
C SER A 69 8.13 -26.68 29.02
N THR A 70 7.14 -27.54 28.92
CA THR A 70 6.28 -27.68 27.72
C THR A 70 5.36 -26.48 27.57
N LEU A 71 4.79 -25.95 28.67
CA LEU A 71 3.98 -24.75 28.65
C LEU A 71 4.80 -23.51 28.27
N THR A 72 6.01 -23.41 28.81
CA THR A 72 6.92 -22.30 28.46
C THR A 72 7.29 -22.36 26.97
N SER A 73 7.62 -23.55 26.46
CA SER A 73 7.90 -23.76 25.03
C SER A 73 6.71 -23.40 24.15
N LEU A 74 5.49 -23.74 24.56
CA LEU A 74 4.27 -23.39 23.84
C LEU A 74 4.05 -21.86 23.75
N GLY A 75 4.29 -21.15 24.87
CA GLY A 75 4.24 -19.68 24.90
C GLY A 75 5.25 -19.03 23.95
N ASP A 76 6.46 -19.60 23.87
CA ASP A 76 7.50 -19.14 22.94
C ASP A 76 7.11 -19.40 21.48
N GLU A 77 6.58 -20.60 21.16
CA GLU A 77 6.09 -20.92 19.81
C GLU A 77 4.95 -19.98 19.37
N MET A 78 4.01 -19.65 20.25
CA MET A 78 2.94 -18.66 20.00
C MET A 78 3.53 -17.27 19.73
N SER A 79 4.50 -16.84 20.54
CA SER A 79 5.16 -15.55 20.40
C SER A 79 5.93 -15.42 19.09
N VAL A 80 6.54 -16.50 18.61
CA VAL A 80 7.21 -16.57 17.31
C VAL A 80 6.17 -16.45 16.19
N LEU A 81 5.07 -17.19 16.27
CA LEU A 81 4.00 -17.14 15.27
C LEU A 81 3.39 -15.75 15.16
N ILE A 82 3.11 -15.08 16.27
CA ILE A 82 2.57 -13.71 16.30
C ILE A 82 3.52 -12.77 15.58
N ARG A 83 4.82 -12.81 15.91
CA ARG A 83 5.84 -11.97 15.24
C ARG A 83 5.94 -12.22 13.74
N ASP A 84 5.86 -13.49 13.32
CA ASP A 84 5.88 -13.87 11.90
C ASP A 84 4.67 -13.28 11.16
N ILE A 85 3.47 -13.33 11.77
CA ILE A 85 2.25 -12.76 11.21
C ILE A 85 2.34 -11.22 11.15
N GLU A 86 2.78 -10.57 12.23
CA GLU A 86 2.97 -9.11 12.26
C GLU A 86 3.96 -8.63 11.18
N LYS A 87 5.05 -9.37 10.99
CA LYS A 87 6.00 -9.10 9.91
C LYS A 87 5.33 -9.21 8.54
N GLY A 88 4.56 -10.29 8.30
CA GLY A 88 3.82 -10.49 7.06
C GLY A 88 2.79 -9.37 6.80
N LEU A 89 2.11 -8.88 7.83
CA LEU A 89 1.18 -7.75 7.72
C LEU A 89 1.90 -6.44 7.36
N ASN A 90 3.08 -6.19 7.92
CA ASN A 90 3.87 -5.01 7.60
C ASN A 90 4.44 -5.05 6.17
N ASP A 91 4.89 -6.22 5.72
CA ASP A 91 5.33 -6.42 4.33
C ASP A 91 4.14 -6.31 3.37
N GLY A 92 2.93 -6.74 3.75
CA GLY A 92 1.70 -6.58 3.01
C GLY A 92 1.34 -5.11 2.74
N ARG A 93 1.57 -4.21 3.70
CA ARG A 93 1.37 -2.75 3.50
C ARG A 93 2.31 -2.18 2.44
N ARG A 94 3.56 -2.64 2.39
CA ARG A 94 4.50 -2.25 1.32
C ARG A 94 4.05 -2.78 -0.03
N GLY A 95 3.53 -4.01 -0.07
CA GLY A 95 2.97 -4.61 -1.26
C GLY A 95 1.73 -3.86 -1.78
N GLU A 96 0.88 -3.36 -0.88
CA GLU A 96 -0.27 -2.54 -1.23
C GLU A 96 0.15 -1.20 -1.86
N ILE A 97 1.13 -0.51 -1.24
CA ILE A 97 1.69 0.73 -1.80
C ILE A 97 2.31 0.49 -3.18
N LEU A 98 3.00 -0.61 -3.37
CA LEU A 98 3.58 -0.94 -4.67
C LEU A 98 2.49 -1.23 -5.72
N ARG A 99 1.42 -1.92 -5.33
CA ARG A 99 0.29 -2.21 -6.22
C ARG A 99 -0.49 -0.96 -6.60
N GLU A 100 -0.84 -0.11 -5.62
CA GLU A 100 -1.69 1.07 -5.82
C GLU A 100 -0.93 2.31 -6.27
N GLY A 101 0.39 2.30 -6.13
CA GLY A 101 1.26 3.44 -6.33
C GLY A 101 1.44 4.28 -5.07
N PHE A 102 2.64 4.82 -4.90
CA PHE A 102 2.97 5.73 -3.80
C PHE A 102 2.40 7.12 -4.10
N ARG A 103 1.39 7.54 -3.34
CA ARG A 103 0.68 8.79 -3.56
C ARG A 103 1.38 9.98 -2.90
N VAL A 104 1.69 11.01 -3.70
CA VAL A 104 2.34 12.24 -3.26
C VAL A 104 1.45 13.45 -3.57
N ALA A 105 0.96 14.13 -2.54
CA ALA A 105 0.24 15.38 -2.68
C ALA A 105 1.21 16.56 -2.74
N VAL A 106 1.12 17.40 -3.77
CA VAL A 106 1.89 18.65 -3.87
C VAL A 106 1.05 19.79 -3.32
N ILE A 107 1.49 20.38 -2.22
CA ILE A 107 0.78 21.42 -1.47
C ILE A 107 1.63 22.70 -1.45
N GLY A 108 1.00 23.85 -1.46
CA GLY A 108 1.70 25.14 -1.35
C GLY A 108 0.83 26.32 -1.77
N PRO A 109 1.26 27.57 -1.54
CA PRO A 109 0.51 28.74 -1.91
C PRO A 109 0.27 28.84 -3.42
N PRO A 110 -0.67 29.69 -3.87
CA PRO A 110 -0.85 29.98 -5.28
C PRO A 110 0.46 30.49 -5.88
N ASN A 111 0.75 30.08 -7.12
CA ASN A 111 1.96 30.47 -7.87
C ASN A 111 3.30 29.95 -7.32
N ALA A 112 3.31 29.10 -6.28
CA ALA A 112 4.53 28.44 -5.77
C ALA A 112 5.16 27.42 -6.75
N GLY A 113 4.65 27.31 -7.97
CA GLY A 113 5.21 26.42 -9.00
C GLY A 113 4.76 24.97 -8.92
N LYS A 114 3.65 24.65 -8.21
CA LYS A 114 3.14 23.28 -8.06
C LYS A 114 2.91 22.60 -9.40
N SER A 115 2.08 23.19 -10.25
CA SER A 115 1.76 22.66 -11.58
C SER A 115 3.01 22.61 -12.48
N THR A 116 3.92 23.57 -12.34
CA THR A 116 5.22 23.57 -13.05
C THR A 116 6.07 22.37 -12.64
N LEU A 117 6.11 22.07 -11.33
CA LEU A 117 6.84 20.90 -10.80
C LEU A 117 6.23 19.60 -11.32
N VAL A 118 4.91 19.44 -11.21
CA VAL A 118 4.21 18.25 -11.70
C VAL A 118 4.42 18.07 -13.20
N ASN A 119 4.26 19.12 -13.98
CA ASN A 119 4.50 19.10 -15.43
C ASN A 119 5.97 18.81 -15.78
N TRP A 120 6.92 19.31 -15.00
CA TRP A 120 8.34 19.03 -15.23
C TRP A 120 8.70 17.57 -14.91
N LEU A 121 8.14 17.01 -13.84
CA LEU A 121 8.28 15.60 -13.50
C LEU A 121 7.64 14.71 -14.58
N SER A 122 6.47 15.06 -15.06
CA SER A 122 5.75 14.32 -16.11
C SER A 122 6.46 14.36 -17.48
N LYS A 123 7.28 15.37 -17.75
CA LYS A 123 8.03 15.50 -19.01
C LYS A 123 9.38 14.79 -18.99
N ARG A 124 9.83 14.26 -17.87
CA ARG A 124 11.05 13.46 -17.85
C ARG A 124 10.82 12.12 -18.58
N PRO A 125 11.86 11.49 -19.18
CA PRO A 125 11.77 10.14 -19.73
C PRO A 125 11.64 9.05 -18.66
N VAL A 126 11.18 9.42 -17.47
CA VAL A 126 10.63 8.55 -16.48
C VAL A 126 9.24 8.24 -17.02
N SER A 127 9.01 7.01 -17.42
CA SER A 127 7.82 6.58 -18.16
C SER A 127 6.55 7.15 -17.55
N ILE A 128 5.85 8.01 -18.31
CA ILE A 128 4.47 8.38 -18.01
C ILE A 128 3.65 7.12 -18.27
N ILE A 129 3.07 6.55 -17.21
CA ILE A 129 2.45 5.26 -17.32
C ILE A 129 1.03 5.37 -17.84
N SER A 130 0.33 6.46 -17.59
CA SER A 130 -0.98 6.72 -18.19
C SER A 130 -1.34 8.20 -18.12
N GLU A 131 -1.66 8.79 -19.27
CA GLU A 131 -2.58 9.91 -19.35
C GLU A 131 -3.98 9.28 -19.45
N GLN A 132 -4.75 9.23 -18.38
CA GLN A 132 -6.18 8.98 -18.54
C GLN A 132 -6.83 10.26 -19.06
N PRO A 133 -7.19 10.33 -20.35
CA PRO A 133 -7.90 11.46 -20.88
C PRO A 133 -9.38 11.29 -20.52
N GLY A 134 -9.86 12.13 -19.66
CA GLY A 134 -11.31 12.21 -19.53
C GLY A 134 -11.82 12.58 -18.16
N THR A 135 -11.45 13.75 -17.69
CA THR A 135 -12.38 14.65 -16.97
C THR A 135 -11.62 15.94 -16.68
N THR A 136 -11.88 16.97 -17.43
CA THR A 136 -11.29 18.31 -17.33
C THR A 136 -11.58 19.05 -16.03
N ARG A 137 -11.96 18.35 -14.96
CA ARG A 137 -12.38 18.90 -13.66
C ARG A 137 -11.86 18.14 -12.44
N ASP A 138 -11.08 17.09 -12.65
CA ASP A 138 -10.49 16.31 -11.55
C ASP A 138 -9.05 16.76 -11.26
N VAL A 139 -8.56 16.41 -10.07
CA VAL A 139 -7.17 16.63 -9.64
C VAL A 139 -6.24 16.14 -10.75
N LEU A 140 -5.31 16.98 -11.22
CA LEU A 140 -4.32 16.57 -12.22
C LEU A 140 -3.38 15.56 -11.55
N GLU A 141 -3.60 14.29 -11.83
CA GLU A 141 -2.75 13.19 -11.39
C GLU A 141 -1.75 12.84 -12.49
N ALA A 142 -0.50 12.66 -12.10
CA ALA A 142 0.54 12.15 -12.97
C ALA A 142 1.11 10.86 -12.37
N SER A 143 1.01 9.76 -13.10
CA SER A 143 1.64 8.50 -12.74
C SER A 143 3.06 8.45 -13.30
N LEU A 144 4.02 8.22 -12.42
CA LEU A 144 5.45 8.20 -12.73
C LEU A 144 6.05 6.85 -12.34
N ASP A 145 6.95 6.34 -13.16
CA ASP A 145 7.85 5.26 -12.76
C ASP A 145 9.13 5.86 -12.17
N LEU A 146 9.34 5.73 -10.88
CA LEU A 146 10.57 6.15 -10.20
C LEU A 146 11.43 4.95 -9.84
N GLY A 147 12.27 4.51 -10.78
CA GLY A 147 13.19 3.40 -10.55
C GLY A 147 12.48 2.05 -10.38
N GLY A 148 11.42 1.82 -11.13
CA GLY A 148 10.60 0.61 -11.10
C GLY A 148 9.40 0.70 -10.14
N TYR A 149 9.28 1.80 -9.37
CA TYR A 149 8.18 1.98 -8.42
C TYR A 149 7.14 2.97 -8.95
N PRO A 150 5.84 2.63 -8.90
CA PRO A 150 4.78 3.53 -9.33
C PRO A 150 4.59 4.65 -8.30
N VAL A 151 4.66 5.89 -8.76
CA VAL A 151 4.42 7.08 -7.93
C VAL A 151 3.34 7.92 -8.58
N ILE A 152 2.27 8.20 -7.84
CA ILE A 152 1.16 9.04 -8.28
C ILE A 152 1.32 10.41 -7.63
N ILE A 153 1.56 11.44 -8.44
CA ILE A 153 1.67 12.82 -7.98
C ILE A 153 0.41 13.57 -8.37
N ALA A 154 -0.23 14.20 -7.39
CA ALA A 154 -1.39 15.04 -7.63
C ALA A 154 -1.08 16.51 -7.35
N ASP A 155 -1.47 17.37 -8.31
CA ASP A 155 -1.47 18.83 -8.12
C ASP A 155 -2.74 19.26 -7.38
N THR A 156 -2.56 19.71 -6.13
CA THR A 156 -3.66 20.23 -5.32
C THR A 156 -3.88 21.73 -5.54
N ALA A 157 -3.45 22.31 -6.67
CA ALA A 157 -3.54 23.75 -6.96
C ALA A 157 -4.99 24.29 -6.98
N GLY A 158 -5.99 23.42 -7.15
CA GLY A 158 -7.42 23.76 -7.09
C GLY A 158 -7.97 24.11 -5.69
N LEU A 159 -7.15 24.12 -4.62
CA LEU A 159 -7.57 24.38 -3.24
C LEU A 159 -7.91 25.87 -2.94
N ARG A 160 -8.39 26.62 -3.91
CA ARG A 160 -8.88 27.99 -3.64
C ARG A 160 -10.31 27.94 -3.15
N ALA A 161 -10.57 28.61 -2.03
CA ALA A 161 -11.95 28.90 -1.63
C ALA A 161 -12.62 29.72 -2.75
N SER A 162 -13.63 29.15 -3.39
CA SER A 162 -14.43 29.78 -4.43
C SER A 162 -15.85 29.92 -3.93
N THR A 163 -16.52 30.92 -4.44
CA THR A 163 -17.97 31.10 -4.23
C THR A 163 -18.80 30.19 -5.14
N ASP A 164 -18.18 29.51 -6.11
CA ASP A 164 -18.85 28.57 -7.00
C ASP A 164 -18.99 27.18 -6.33
N PRO A 165 -20.21 26.63 -6.23
CA PRO A 165 -20.45 25.29 -5.65
C PRO A 165 -19.67 24.17 -6.35
N ILE A 166 -19.40 24.30 -7.65
CA ILE A 166 -18.69 23.29 -8.46
C ILE A 166 -17.18 23.30 -8.13
N GLU A 167 -16.58 24.48 -7.93
CA GLU A 167 -15.18 24.60 -7.51
C GLU A 167 -14.99 24.12 -6.06
N ASN A 168 -15.97 24.33 -5.19
CA ASN A 168 -15.91 23.83 -3.81
C ASN A 168 -15.90 22.30 -3.72
N GLU A 169 -16.51 21.60 -4.66
CA GLU A 169 -16.42 20.12 -4.73
C GLU A 169 -15.03 19.65 -5.15
N GLY A 170 -14.41 20.32 -6.13
CA GLY A 170 -13.01 20.07 -6.52
C GLY A 170 -12.03 20.27 -5.36
N ILE A 171 -12.24 21.32 -4.56
CA ILE A 171 -11.45 21.60 -3.35
C ILE A 171 -11.58 20.47 -2.32
N LYS A 172 -12.80 19.98 -2.07
CA LYS A 172 -13.01 18.84 -1.15
C LYS A 172 -12.31 17.59 -1.61
N ARG A 173 -12.42 17.25 -2.91
CA ARG A 173 -11.74 16.10 -3.50
C ARG A 173 -10.21 16.19 -3.36
N ALA A 174 -9.64 17.36 -3.66
CA ALA A 174 -8.21 17.58 -3.50
C ALA A 174 -7.75 17.51 -2.03
N GLN A 175 -8.59 17.97 -1.08
CA GLN A 175 -8.31 17.81 0.35
C GLN A 175 -8.38 16.36 0.80
N GLU A 176 -9.37 15.60 0.34
CA GLU A 176 -9.50 14.18 0.62
C GLU A 176 -8.33 13.41 0.04
N TRP A 177 -7.95 13.72 -1.20
CA TRP A 177 -6.78 13.11 -1.84
C TRP A 177 -5.50 13.40 -1.04
N ALA A 178 -5.30 14.65 -0.61
CA ALA A 178 -4.16 15.02 0.21
C ALA A 178 -4.15 14.35 1.59
N LYS A 179 -5.33 14.04 2.15
CA LYS A 179 -5.43 13.28 3.43
C LYS A 179 -5.04 11.82 3.27
N THR A 180 -5.38 11.20 2.14
CA THR A 180 -5.10 9.79 1.84
C THR A 180 -3.72 9.57 1.23
N ALA A 181 -3.01 10.63 0.83
CA ALA A 181 -1.67 10.56 0.27
C ALA A 181 -0.65 10.00 1.28
N ASN A 182 0.24 9.14 0.80
CA ASN A 182 1.32 8.54 1.60
C ASN A 182 2.35 9.59 2.03
N SER A 183 2.54 10.65 1.21
CA SER A 183 3.44 11.76 1.51
C SER A 183 2.88 13.09 1.00
N ARG A 184 3.33 14.18 1.60
CA ARG A 184 2.97 15.54 1.20
C ARG A 184 4.24 16.33 0.91
N LEU A 185 4.34 16.85 -0.30
CA LEU A 185 5.41 17.72 -0.73
C LEU A 185 4.93 19.18 -0.61
N ILE A 186 5.53 19.95 0.28
CA ILE A 186 5.16 21.33 0.53
C ILE A 186 6.13 22.23 -0.23
N LEU A 187 5.60 23.00 -1.20
CA LEU A 187 6.35 24.06 -1.87
C LEU A 187 6.15 25.36 -1.11
N LEU A 188 7.25 25.97 -0.74
CA LEU A 188 7.29 27.28 -0.06
C LEU A 188 7.90 28.31 -1.03
N GLU A 189 7.39 29.53 -1.00
CA GLU A 189 8.08 30.64 -1.65
C GLU A 189 9.33 30.99 -0.86
N PRO A 190 10.47 31.23 -1.52
CA PRO A 190 11.64 31.74 -0.79
C PRO A 190 11.25 33.07 -0.12
N SER A 191 11.41 33.17 1.20
CA SER A 191 11.21 34.43 1.91
C SER A 191 12.19 35.45 1.33
N THR A 192 11.68 36.48 0.68
CA THR A 192 12.45 37.63 0.26
C THR A 192 12.71 38.52 1.49
N GLU A 193 13.43 38.01 2.47
CA GLU A 193 14.18 38.85 3.38
C GLU A 193 15.58 39.05 2.79
N ALA A 194 15.67 39.97 1.85
CA ALA A 194 16.91 40.65 1.52
C ALA A 194 17.00 41.84 2.41
N GLY A 195 18.04 41.83 3.27
CA GLY A 195 18.39 42.82 4.24
C GLY A 195 18.56 44.28 3.81
#